data_ba7d6dcf523eaf014a7faf664c1b69d3
#
_entry.id   ba7d6dcf523eaf014a7faf664c1b69d3
#
_cell.length_a   1.000
_cell.length_b   1.000
_cell.length_c   1.000
_cell.angle_alpha   90.00
_cell.angle_beta   90.00
_cell.angle_gamma   90.00
#
_symmetry.space_group_name_H-M   'P 1'
#
loop_
_entity.id
_entity.type
_entity.pdbx_description
1 polymer ?
#
loop_
_entity_poly.entity_id
_entity_poly.type
_entity_poly.pdbx_seq_one_letter_code
_entity_poly.pdbx_strand_id
1 'polypeptide(L)'
;MHRLPLSLLAVASLLTAASCSSDSASSSATDTITTPTNGPAEGTADHAGGHTYACPMHPEVTSTQDGEKCPKCGMKLEHNDAVSNGKTYEMKLVPTPTQVTAGQPTTLAFTPRETGNESAPVPLAVVHEKKIHLIIVSKDLGQFYHEHPEYTAAGDYKVQYTFPKGGDYVLFQDYTPTGSGHQLGRQPLTVKGTAYAPVKFKNDDMQWEKDGYQATLSFDKDLKVGQLLGMKINISKGGSQ
;
A
#
# COMPACT_ATOMS: atom_id res chain seq x y z
N MET A 1 51.75 18.71 -19.40
CA MET A 1 51.66 19.42 -20.70
C MET A 1 51.26 18.41 -21.76
N HIS A 2 49.99 18.34 -22.15
CA HIS A 2 49.54 18.02 -23.53
C HIS A 2 48.06 18.32 -23.62
N ARG A 3 47.74 19.13 -24.60
CA ARG A 3 46.47 19.81 -24.80
C ARG A 3 45.50 18.96 -25.66
N LEU A 4 44.22 19.25 -25.50
CA LEU A 4 43.07 18.86 -26.34
C LEU A 4 43.30 18.96 -27.87
N PRO A 5 42.39 18.33 -28.66
CA PRO A 5 41.39 19.21 -29.26
C PRO A 5 39.93 18.72 -29.22
N LEU A 6 39.11 19.72 -29.21
CA LEU A 6 37.70 19.87 -29.45
C LEU A 6 37.36 19.50 -30.90
N SER A 7 36.30 18.73 -31.14
CA SER A 7 35.65 18.64 -32.44
C SER A 7 34.14 18.73 -32.26
N LEU A 8 33.62 19.92 -32.63
CA LEU A 8 32.24 20.20 -32.96
C LEU A 8 31.85 19.46 -34.24
N LEU A 9 30.71 18.82 -34.24
CA LEU A 9 29.92 18.56 -35.46
C LEU A 9 28.45 18.85 -35.18
N ALA A 10 28.02 19.98 -35.77
CA ALA A 10 26.63 20.37 -35.93
C ALA A 10 26.11 19.72 -37.19
N VAL A 11 24.91 19.11 -37.10
CA VAL A 11 24.10 18.82 -38.30
C VAL A 11 22.66 19.28 -37.99
N ALA A 12 22.25 20.21 -38.81
CA ALA A 12 20.91 20.82 -38.83
C ALA A 12 20.00 20.14 -39.87
N SER A 13 18.70 20.34 -39.67
CA SER A 13 17.62 20.29 -40.68
C SER A 13 16.99 18.93 -40.95
N LEU A 14 15.65 18.77 -40.96
CA LEU A 14 14.60 19.40 -41.73
C LEU A 14 13.22 19.12 -41.15
N LEU A 15 12.38 20.16 -41.11
CA LEU A 15 10.93 20.09 -40.97
C LEU A 15 10.29 19.55 -42.26
N THR A 16 9.27 18.67 -42.11
CA THR A 16 8.19 18.59 -43.09
C THR A 16 6.85 18.49 -42.37
N ALA A 17 6.06 19.51 -42.56
CA ALA A 17 4.62 19.55 -42.26
C ALA A 17 3.86 18.86 -43.38
N ALA A 18 2.88 18.03 -43.04
CA ALA A 18 1.84 17.61 -43.92
C ALA A 18 0.48 17.77 -43.20
N SER A 19 -0.25 18.75 -43.65
CA SER A 19 -1.68 19.03 -43.38
C SER A 19 -2.51 18.21 -44.35
N CYS A 20 -3.58 17.57 -43.89
CA CYS A 20 -4.73 17.23 -44.71
C CYS A 20 -5.99 17.36 -43.87
N SER A 21 -6.88 18.20 -44.41
CA SER A 21 -8.20 18.58 -43.91
C SER A 21 -9.30 17.64 -44.46
N SER A 22 -10.49 17.81 -43.83
CA SER A 22 -11.84 17.52 -44.34
C SER A 22 -12.30 16.06 -44.22
N ASP A 23 -13.53 15.73 -43.82
CA ASP A 23 -14.84 16.34 -44.06
C ASP A 23 -15.89 15.97 -43.03
N SER A 24 -16.86 16.84 -42.92
CA SER A 24 -18.08 16.81 -42.12
C SER A 24 -19.09 15.76 -42.58
N ALA A 25 -19.78 15.11 -41.62
CA ALA A 25 -21.17 14.67 -41.85
C ALA A 25 -21.97 14.86 -40.56
N SER A 26 -22.92 15.73 -40.63
CA SER A 26 -23.99 16.05 -39.67
C SER A 26 -25.07 14.97 -39.71
N SER A 27 -25.52 14.48 -38.58
CA SER A 27 -26.90 14.01 -38.42
C SER A 27 -27.38 14.29 -37.00
N SER A 28 -28.36 15.13 -36.92
CA SER A 28 -29.17 15.52 -35.76
C SER A 28 -30.08 14.40 -35.30
N ALA A 29 -30.13 14.13 -34.01
CA ALA A 29 -31.30 13.53 -33.34
C ALA A 29 -31.36 14.00 -31.89
N THR A 30 -32.33 14.77 -31.65
CA THR A 30 -33.23 15.07 -30.52
C THR A 30 -32.84 14.74 -29.10
N ASP A 31 -32.81 15.81 -28.30
CA ASP A 31 -32.75 15.88 -26.84
C ASP A 31 -33.73 14.99 -26.10
N THR A 32 -33.20 14.30 -25.07
CA THR A 32 -33.95 14.06 -23.83
C THR A 32 -32.99 14.31 -22.67
N ILE A 33 -33.23 15.44 -21.96
CA ILE A 33 -32.51 15.84 -20.78
C ILE A 33 -32.98 14.93 -19.62
N THR A 34 -32.10 14.06 -19.15
CA THR A 34 -32.21 13.45 -17.83
C THR A 34 -31.01 13.89 -17.00
N THR A 35 -31.30 14.56 -15.91
CA THR A 35 -30.38 15.11 -14.92
C THR A 35 -29.51 13.99 -14.32
N PRO A 36 -28.19 14.06 -14.31
CA PRO A 36 -27.38 13.09 -13.58
C PRO A 36 -27.27 13.50 -12.11
N THR A 37 -27.79 12.66 -11.23
CA THR A 37 -27.46 12.65 -9.81
C THR A 37 -26.01 12.22 -9.65
N ASN A 38 -25.15 13.14 -9.24
CA ASN A 38 -23.76 12.88 -8.88
C ASN A 38 -23.68 12.07 -7.59
N GLY A 39 -23.35 10.76 -7.72
CA GLY A 39 -22.72 9.97 -6.67
C GLY A 39 -21.33 9.60 -7.17
N PRO A 40 -20.28 9.55 -6.32
CA PRO A 40 -18.98 9.10 -6.77
C PRO A 40 -19.06 7.64 -7.21
N ALA A 41 -18.73 7.39 -8.47
CA ALA A 41 -18.57 6.04 -8.98
C ALA A 41 -17.28 5.45 -8.38
N GLU A 42 -17.42 4.58 -7.40
CA GLU A 42 -16.38 3.62 -7.07
C GLU A 42 -16.16 2.72 -8.28
N GLY A 43 -14.96 2.80 -8.84
CA GLY A 43 -14.56 1.95 -9.95
C GLY A 43 -14.50 0.49 -9.47
N THR A 44 -15.53 -0.28 -9.79
CA THR A 44 -15.49 -1.73 -9.69
C THR A 44 -14.52 -2.25 -10.75
N ALA A 45 -13.28 -2.54 -10.33
CA ALA A 45 -12.43 -3.41 -11.12
C ALA A 45 -13.07 -4.80 -11.09
N ASP A 46 -13.62 -5.24 -12.22
CA ASP A 46 -14.09 -6.62 -12.42
C ASP A 46 -12.91 -7.59 -12.27
N HIS A 47 -12.76 -8.13 -11.06
CA HIS A 47 -11.90 -9.28 -10.83
C HIS A 47 -12.70 -10.54 -11.17
N ALA A 48 -12.32 -11.23 -12.24
CA ALA A 48 -12.91 -12.51 -12.66
C ALA A 48 -12.51 -13.70 -11.74
N GLY A 49 -12.38 -13.46 -10.43
CA GLY A 49 -12.22 -14.46 -9.37
C GLY A 49 -13.34 -14.26 -8.36
N GLY A 50 -14.04 -15.31 -7.97
CA GLY A 50 -15.13 -15.21 -7.01
C GLY A 50 -14.67 -14.52 -5.72
N HIS A 51 -15.38 -13.48 -5.30
CA HIS A 51 -15.10 -12.79 -4.05
C HIS A 51 -15.29 -13.75 -2.88
N THR A 52 -14.35 -13.73 -1.94
CA THR A 52 -14.44 -14.48 -0.68
C THR A 52 -14.47 -13.50 0.47
N TYR A 53 -15.34 -13.74 1.43
CA TYR A 53 -15.49 -12.95 2.63
C TYR A 53 -15.11 -13.81 3.82
N ALA A 54 -14.39 -13.26 4.80
CA ALA A 54 -13.99 -13.97 6.01
C ALA A 54 -14.27 -13.13 7.26
N CYS A 55 -14.42 -13.80 8.39
CA CYS A 55 -14.53 -13.11 9.66
C CYS A 55 -13.15 -12.64 10.12
N PRO A 56 -12.94 -11.35 10.44
CA PRO A 56 -11.66 -10.85 10.94
C PRO A 56 -11.16 -11.55 12.20
N MET A 57 -12.07 -12.04 13.06
CA MET A 57 -11.75 -12.74 14.31
C MET A 57 -11.74 -14.27 14.16
N HIS A 58 -12.37 -14.80 13.11
CA HIS A 58 -12.48 -16.24 12.83
C HIS A 58 -12.17 -16.49 11.36
N PRO A 59 -10.90 -16.45 10.94
CA PRO A 59 -10.51 -16.53 9.52
C PRO A 59 -10.98 -17.81 8.81
N GLU A 60 -11.26 -18.86 9.57
CA GLU A 60 -11.82 -20.12 9.08
C GLU A 60 -13.31 -20.02 8.70
N VAL A 61 -14.00 -18.97 9.14
CA VAL A 61 -15.40 -18.70 8.74
C VAL A 61 -15.40 -17.84 7.50
N THR A 62 -15.69 -18.45 6.36
CA THR A 62 -15.67 -17.81 5.04
C THR A 62 -17.01 -17.94 4.32
N SER A 63 -17.32 -17.03 3.42
CA SER A 63 -18.47 -17.04 2.52
C SER A 63 -18.10 -16.46 1.16
N THR A 64 -18.87 -16.76 0.13
CA THR A 64 -18.83 -16.12 -1.18
C THR A 64 -19.86 -15.01 -1.35
N GLN A 65 -20.67 -14.74 -0.30
CA GLN A 65 -21.73 -13.73 -0.34
C GLN A 65 -21.38 -12.54 0.53
N ASP A 66 -21.53 -11.33 0.00
CA ASP A 66 -21.38 -10.10 0.80
C ASP A 66 -22.55 -9.96 1.79
N GLY A 67 -22.25 -9.39 2.94
CA GLY A 67 -23.23 -9.07 3.96
C GLY A 67 -23.52 -10.18 4.97
N GLU A 68 -23.00 -11.39 4.78
CA GLU A 68 -23.12 -12.46 5.76
C GLU A 68 -22.41 -12.15 7.07
N LYS A 69 -22.90 -12.79 8.14
CA LYS A 69 -22.34 -12.61 9.48
C LYS A 69 -21.68 -13.88 9.98
N CYS A 70 -20.60 -13.72 10.71
CA CYS A 70 -19.92 -14.81 11.37
C CYS A 70 -20.85 -15.48 12.41
N PRO A 71 -21.14 -16.79 12.30
CA PRO A 71 -21.99 -17.47 13.28
C PRO A 71 -21.34 -17.60 14.66
N LYS A 72 -20.01 -17.40 14.76
CA LYS A 72 -19.30 -17.50 16.04
C LYS A 72 -19.31 -16.20 16.84
N CYS A 73 -19.29 -15.03 16.18
CA CYS A 73 -19.19 -13.74 16.86
C CYS A 73 -20.19 -12.68 16.37
N GLY A 74 -20.99 -12.98 15.35
CA GLY A 74 -22.00 -12.06 14.82
C GLY A 74 -21.47 -10.90 13.96
N MET A 75 -20.15 -10.77 13.78
CA MET A 75 -19.56 -9.73 12.94
C MET A 75 -19.87 -9.99 11.47
N LYS A 76 -20.04 -8.90 10.70
CA LYS A 76 -20.09 -8.98 9.24
C LYS A 76 -18.80 -9.62 8.72
N LEU A 77 -18.89 -10.51 7.75
CA LEU A 77 -17.72 -11.01 7.04
C LEU A 77 -17.17 -9.90 6.17
N GLU A 78 -15.87 -9.69 6.23
CA GLU A 78 -15.16 -8.70 5.42
C GLU A 78 -14.56 -9.36 4.19
N HIS A 79 -14.44 -8.60 3.12
CA HIS A 79 -13.86 -9.06 1.87
C HIS A 79 -12.44 -9.58 2.11
N ASN A 80 -12.19 -10.84 1.77
CA ASN A 80 -10.90 -11.50 1.96
C ASN A 80 -10.39 -12.08 0.64
N ASP A 81 -9.70 -11.26 -0.12
CA ASP A 81 -9.11 -11.65 -1.39
C ASP A 81 -7.95 -12.66 -1.23
N ALA A 82 -7.42 -12.83 -0.03
CA ALA A 82 -6.32 -13.74 0.23
C ALA A 82 -6.64 -15.22 -0.06
N VAL A 83 -7.92 -15.59 -0.12
CA VAL A 83 -8.36 -16.99 -0.31
C VAL A 83 -8.84 -17.27 -1.75
N SER A 84 -8.85 -16.27 -2.64
CA SER A 84 -9.54 -16.35 -3.93
C SER A 84 -8.97 -17.41 -4.90
N ASN A 85 -7.74 -17.88 -4.73
CA ASN A 85 -7.13 -18.87 -5.63
C ASN A 85 -6.58 -20.13 -4.93
N GLY A 86 -6.84 -20.28 -3.63
CA GLY A 86 -6.35 -21.40 -2.82
C GLY A 86 -4.83 -21.44 -2.62
N LYS A 87 -4.11 -20.41 -3.04
CA LYS A 87 -2.67 -20.29 -2.87
C LYS A 87 -2.34 -19.44 -1.67
N THR A 88 -1.25 -19.77 -1.00
CA THR A 88 -0.69 -18.98 0.09
C THR A 88 0.63 -18.34 -0.33
N TYR A 89 0.88 -17.14 0.17
CA TYR A 89 2.05 -16.37 -0.19
C TYR A 89 2.77 -15.89 1.05
N GLU A 90 4.07 -15.76 0.92
CA GLU A 90 4.93 -15.13 1.94
C GLU A 90 5.86 -14.10 1.29
N MET A 91 6.30 -13.13 2.08
CA MET A 91 7.29 -12.15 1.66
C MET A 91 8.62 -12.45 2.33
N LYS A 92 9.65 -12.82 1.55
CA LYS A 92 11.00 -12.98 2.08
C LYS A 92 11.69 -11.63 2.15
N LEU A 93 12.25 -11.29 3.31
CA LEU A 93 13.08 -10.10 3.51
C LEU A 93 14.55 -10.48 3.65
N VAL A 94 15.40 -9.78 2.91
CA VAL A 94 16.86 -9.86 3.04
C VAL A 94 17.45 -8.46 3.16
N PRO A 95 17.86 -8.03 4.35
CA PRO A 95 18.57 -6.77 4.53
C PRO A 95 20.04 -6.91 4.11
N THR A 96 20.59 -5.85 3.52
CA THR A 96 22.01 -5.75 3.18
C THR A 96 22.55 -4.40 3.66
N PRO A 97 23.48 -4.36 4.61
CA PRO A 97 24.10 -5.52 5.29
C PRO A 97 23.08 -6.30 6.14
N THR A 98 23.33 -7.59 6.37
CA THR A 98 22.48 -8.46 7.20
C THR A 98 22.29 -7.91 8.62
N GLN A 99 23.37 -7.33 9.17
CA GLN A 99 23.32 -6.61 10.43
C GLN A 99 22.97 -5.15 10.17
N VAL A 100 21.73 -4.79 10.37
CA VAL A 100 21.25 -3.41 10.23
C VAL A 100 21.72 -2.56 11.40
N THR A 101 22.24 -1.35 11.12
CA THR A 101 22.75 -0.42 12.12
C THR A 101 22.14 0.96 11.89
N ALA A 102 21.68 1.60 12.97
CA ALA A 102 21.14 2.96 12.92
C ALA A 102 22.14 3.97 12.32
N GLY A 103 21.64 4.89 11.50
CA GLY A 103 22.43 5.87 10.81
C GLY A 103 23.25 5.33 9.61
N GLN A 104 23.13 4.04 9.30
CA GLN A 104 23.79 3.46 8.14
C GLN A 104 22.76 3.08 7.06
N PRO A 105 23.05 3.37 5.77
CA PRO A 105 22.20 2.93 4.68
C PRO A 105 22.07 1.41 4.65
N THR A 106 20.86 0.93 4.50
CA THR A 106 20.52 -0.51 4.39
C THR A 106 19.64 -0.71 3.18
N THR A 107 19.97 -1.67 2.34
CA THR A 107 19.05 -2.13 1.29
C THR A 107 18.15 -3.21 1.88
N LEU A 108 16.84 -2.99 1.85
CA LEU A 108 15.83 -3.98 2.19
C LEU A 108 15.33 -4.60 0.88
N ALA A 109 15.60 -5.89 0.68
CA ALA A 109 15.13 -6.63 -0.48
C ALA A 109 13.96 -7.54 -0.09
N PHE A 110 12.86 -7.41 -0.81
CA PHE A 110 11.62 -8.15 -0.61
C PHE A 110 11.37 -9.05 -1.80
N THR A 111 11.17 -10.35 -1.56
CA THR A 111 10.88 -11.31 -2.63
C THR A 111 9.58 -12.04 -2.28
N PRO A 112 8.48 -11.80 -3.01
CA PRO A 112 7.25 -12.55 -2.82
C PRO A 112 7.46 -13.99 -3.27
N ARG A 113 6.91 -14.94 -2.52
CA ARG A 113 7.00 -16.39 -2.76
C ARG A 113 5.62 -17.02 -2.65
N GLU A 114 5.34 -17.99 -3.51
CA GLU A 114 4.19 -18.87 -3.35
C GLU A 114 4.62 -20.10 -2.50
N THR A 115 3.88 -20.38 -1.43
CA THR A 115 4.18 -21.51 -0.54
C THR A 115 4.10 -22.84 -1.32
N GLY A 116 5.15 -23.63 -1.24
CA GLY A 116 5.27 -24.89 -1.99
C GLY A 116 5.77 -24.72 -3.44
N ASN A 117 6.03 -23.47 -3.89
CA ASN A 117 6.61 -23.18 -5.19
C ASN A 117 7.54 -21.94 -5.12
N GLU A 118 8.47 -21.97 -4.19
CA GLU A 118 9.31 -20.82 -3.82
C GLU A 118 10.26 -20.37 -4.95
N SER A 119 10.51 -21.20 -5.95
CA SER A 119 11.36 -20.88 -7.12
C SER A 119 10.62 -20.10 -8.20
N ALA A 120 9.29 -20.17 -8.24
CA ALA A 120 8.52 -19.45 -9.25
C ALA A 120 8.43 -17.95 -8.92
N PRO A 121 8.58 -17.07 -9.92
CA PRO A 121 8.39 -15.65 -9.71
C PRO A 121 6.91 -15.37 -9.41
N VAL A 122 6.65 -14.52 -8.43
CA VAL A 122 5.31 -14.05 -8.08
C VAL A 122 5.17 -12.60 -8.53
N PRO A 123 4.53 -12.35 -9.68
CA PRO A 123 4.27 -10.99 -10.13
C PRO A 123 3.25 -10.32 -9.20
N LEU A 124 3.47 -9.03 -8.88
CA LEU A 124 2.54 -8.25 -8.07
C LEU A 124 1.73 -7.28 -8.92
N ALA A 125 0.46 -7.16 -8.61
CA ALA A 125 -0.42 -6.11 -9.13
C ALA A 125 -0.02 -4.75 -8.56
N VAL A 126 -0.39 -3.69 -9.27
CA VAL A 126 -0.28 -2.30 -8.78
C VAL A 126 -1.57 -1.97 -8.05
N VAL A 127 -1.47 -1.63 -6.77
CA VAL A 127 -2.60 -1.19 -5.94
C VAL A 127 -2.20 0.15 -5.32
N HIS A 128 -3.06 1.16 -5.41
CA HIS A 128 -2.75 2.53 -4.96
C HIS A 128 -1.38 3.03 -5.49
N GLU A 129 -1.16 2.87 -6.81
CA GLU A 129 0.02 3.32 -7.56
C GLU A 129 1.33 2.55 -7.28
N LYS A 130 1.36 1.63 -6.33
CA LYS A 130 2.55 0.86 -5.95
C LYS A 130 2.27 -0.65 -5.89
N LYS A 131 3.34 -1.44 -5.99
CA LYS A 131 3.27 -2.91 -5.91
C LYS A 131 3.42 -3.40 -4.48
N ILE A 132 4.15 -2.67 -3.66
CA ILE A 132 4.34 -2.94 -2.22
C ILE A 132 4.24 -1.62 -1.47
N HIS A 133 3.40 -1.58 -0.44
CA HIS A 133 3.43 -0.56 0.60
C HIS A 133 4.14 -1.13 1.81
N LEU A 134 5.29 -0.56 2.14
CA LEU A 134 6.10 -0.98 3.27
C LEU A 134 5.86 -0.04 4.44
N ILE A 135 5.23 -0.55 5.49
CA ILE A 135 5.05 0.18 6.75
C ILE A 135 6.10 -0.32 7.74
N ILE A 136 6.89 0.60 8.27
CA ILE A 136 7.92 0.31 9.26
C ILE A 136 7.48 0.95 10.59
N VAL A 137 7.31 0.14 11.62
CA VAL A 137 6.85 0.61 12.94
C VAL A 137 7.83 0.14 14.00
N SER A 138 8.25 1.03 14.91
CA SER A 138 8.99 0.62 16.10
C SER A 138 8.07 -0.19 17.03
N LYS A 139 8.64 -1.17 17.74
CA LYS A 139 7.86 -2.08 18.60
C LYS A 139 7.10 -1.35 19.71
N ASP A 140 7.57 -0.18 20.13
CA ASP A 140 6.91 0.69 21.10
C ASP A 140 5.87 1.62 20.48
N LEU A 141 5.60 1.49 19.16
CA LEU A 141 4.69 2.31 18.35
C LEU A 141 5.06 3.81 18.30
N GLY A 142 6.25 4.18 18.76
CA GLY A 142 6.71 5.57 18.78
C GLY A 142 7.20 6.10 17.44
N GLN A 143 7.48 5.21 16.48
CA GLN A 143 7.99 5.54 15.17
C GLN A 143 7.17 4.86 14.09
N PHE A 144 6.87 5.59 13.04
CA PHE A 144 6.13 5.13 11.88
C PHE A 144 6.75 5.69 10.61
N TYR A 145 6.97 4.84 9.61
CA TYR A 145 7.47 5.22 8.30
C TYR A 145 6.72 4.46 7.22
N HIS A 146 6.55 5.06 6.05
CA HIS A 146 5.88 4.47 4.90
C HIS A 146 6.79 4.60 3.68
N GLU A 147 7.19 3.47 3.12
CA GLU A 147 8.12 3.36 2.00
C GLU A 147 7.53 2.50 0.89
N HIS A 148 8.09 2.63 -0.31
CA HIS A 148 7.65 1.88 -1.48
C HIS A 148 8.84 1.19 -2.16
N PRO A 149 9.08 -0.10 -1.88
CA PRO A 149 10.11 -0.86 -2.58
C PRO A 149 9.86 -0.92 -4.09
N GLU A 150 10.90 -0.64 -4.88
CA GLU A 150 10.83 -0.66 -6.34
C GLU A 150 11.31 -2.00 -6.91
N TYR A 151 10.64 -2.47 -7.97
CA TYR A 151 10.99 -3.73 -8.63
C TYR A 151 12.37 -3.67 -9.26
N THR A 152 13.13 -4.76 -9.15
CA THR A 152 14.41 -4.94 -9.81
C THR A 152 14.34 -6.04 -10.88
N ALA A 153 15.24 -6.00 -11.85
CA ALA A 153 15.31 -7.02 -12.90
C ALA A 153 15.60 -8.44 -12.37
N ALA A 154 16.06 -8.56 -11.12
CA ALA A 154 16.32 -9.83 -10.46
C ALA A 154 15.06 -10.50 -9.87
N GLY A 155 13.87 -9.89 -10.01
CA GLY A 155 12.60 -10.45 -9.52
C GLY A 155 12.29 -10.15 -8.05
N ASP A 156 13.06 -9.28 -7.43
CA ASP A 156 12.84 -8.76 -6.09
C ASP A 156 12.47 -7.27 -6.12
N TYR A 157 12.01 -6.77 -4.98
CA TYR A 157 11.68 -5.37 -4.75
C TYR A 157 12.63 -4.80 -3.73
N LYS A 158 13.22 -3.63 -4.00
CA LYS A 158 14.22 -3.03 -3.11
C LYS A 158 13.88 -1.61 -2.72
N VAL A 159 14.24 -1.27 -1.49
CA VAL A 159 14.30 0.10 -1.02
C VAL A 159 15.57 0.31 -0.22
N GLN A 160 16.23 1.45 -0.40
CA GLN A 160 17.29 1.89 0.51
C GLN A 160 16.67 2.68 1.64
N TYR A 161 16.95 2.26 2.86
CA TYR A 161 16.44 2.92 4.04
C TYR A 161 17.54 3.11 5.09
N THR A 162 17.52 4.24 5.78
CA THR A 162 18.43 4.53 6.89
C THR A 162 17.60 4.65 8.16
N PHE A 163 17.70 3.65 9.03
CA PHE A 163 17.01 3.69 10.31
C PHE A 163 17.62 4.78 11.19
N PRO A 164 16.85 5.77 11.67
CA PRO A 164 17.43 6.87 12.43
C PRO A 164 17.89 6.47 13.84
N LYS A 165 17.33 5.39 14.40
CA LYS A 165 17.67 4.86 15.73
C LYS A 165 17.69 3.35 15.72
N GLY A 166 18.43 2.77 16.68
CA GLY A 166 18.39 1.35 16.99
C GLY A 166 17.09 0.94 17.69
N GLY A 167 16.90 -0.35 17.84
CA GLY A 167 15.74 -0.94 18.50
C GLY A 167 15.05 -2.00 17.64
N ASP A 168 13.94 -2.50 18.16
CA ASP A 168 13.12 -3.49 17.46
C ASP A 168 12.04 -2.79 16.64
N TYR A 169 11.92 -3.20 15.38
CA TYR A 169 10.92 -2.75 14.43
C TYR A 169 10.09 -3.93 13.93
N VAL A 170 8.90 -3.64 13.47
CA VAL A 170 8.06 -4.56 12.69
C VAL A 170 7.84 -3.93 11.32
N LEU A 171 8.15 -4.69 10.29
CA LEU A 171 7.95 -4.33 8.90
C LEU A 171 6.69 -5.02 8.41
N PHE A 172 5.70 -4.26 7.97
CA PHE A 172 4.49 -4.75 7.33
C PHE A 172 4.62 -4.53 5.83
N GLN A 173 4.40 -5.58 5.05
CA GLN A 173 4.39 -5.52 3.60
C GLN A 173 2.98 -5.78 3.12
N ASP A 174 2.34 -4.73 2.61
CA ASP A 174 1.04 -4.80 1.95
C ASP A 174 1.28 -4.97 0.45
N TYR A 175 0.78 -6.07 -0.13
CA TYR A 175 1.00 -6.41 -1.53
C TYR A 175 -0.10 -7.32 -2.07
N THR A 176 -0.29 -7.34 -3.39
CA THR A 176 -1.29 -8.19 -4.05
C THR A 176 -0.61 -9.00 -5.16
N PRO A 177 -0.44 -10.33 -5.01
CA PRO A 177 -0.01 -11.19 -6.11
C PRO A 177 -1.02 -11.13 -7.26
N THR A 178 -0.52 -11.04 -8.50
CA THR A 178 -1.39 -10.94 -9.68
C THR A 178 -2.31 -12.18 -9.77
N GLY A 179 -3.62 -11.93 -9.87
CA GLY A 179 -4.63 -12.99 -9.90
C GLY A 179 -4.92 -13.63 -8.54
N SER A 180 -4.49 -12.99 -7.46
CA SER A 180 -4.80 -13.38 -6.09
C SER A 180 -5.32 -12.20 -5.29
N GLY A 181 -5.70 -12.44 -4.04
CA GLY A 181 -6.13 -11.41 -3.11
C GLY A 181 -4.97 -10.70 -2.41
N HIS A 182 -5.33 -9.64 -1.71
CA HIS A 182 -4.45 -8.86 -0.86
C HIS A 182 -3.72 -9.71 0.18
N GLN A 183 -2.45 -9.43 0.39
CA GLN A 183 -1.57 -10.10 1.35
C GLN A 183 -0.93 -9.07 2.28
N LEU A 184 -0.82 -9.41 3.55
CA LEU A 184 -0.10 -8.63 4.55
C LEU A 184 1.04 -9.45 5.16
N GLY A 185 2.26 -9.19 4.70
CA GLY A 185 3.47 -9.74 5.34
C GLY A 185 3.79 -8.99 6.64
N ARG A 186 4.37 -9.70 7.62
CA ARG A 186 4.80 -9.11 8.88
C ARG A 186 6.12 -9.71 9.31
N GLN A 187 7.17 -8.88 9.41
CA GLN A 187 8.51 -9.35 9.76
C GLN A 187 9.15 -8.48 10.83
N PRO A 188 9.73 -9.08 11.88
CA PRO A 188 10.53 -8.36 12.86
C PRO A 188 11.90 -8.01 12.28
N LEU A 189 12.44 -6.86 12.67
CA LEU A 189 13.80 -6.43 12.34
C LEU A 189 14.42 -5.74 13.54
N THR A 190 15.58 -6.24 13.99
CA THR A 190 16.37 -5.58 15.03
C THR A 190 17.47 -4.73 14.40
N VAL A 191 17.52 -3.46 14.77
CA VAL A 191 18.49 -2.45 14.33
C VAL A 191 19.45 -2.16 15.46
N LYS A 192 20.76 -2.35 15.24
CA LYS A 192 21.79 -1.97 16.21
C LYS A 192 21.89 -0.45 16.36
N GLY A 193 22.20 -0.01 17.56
CA GLY A 193 22.43 1.39 17.90
C GLY A 193 21.61 1.86 19.08
N THR A 194 21.70 3.15 19.36
CA THR A 194 20.92 3.75 20.45
C THR A 194 19.44 3.77 20.07
N ALA A 195 18.60 3.17 20.89
CA ALA A 195 17.15 3.15 20.72
C ALA A 195 16.54 4.55 20.96
N TYR A 196 15.31 4.76 20.48
CA TYR A 196 14.49 5.87 20.92
C TYR A 196 14.22 5.76 22.42
N ALA A 197 14.08 6.91 23.09
CA ALA A 197 13.48 6.90 24.41
C ALA A 197 12.02 6.40 24.27
N PRO A 198 11.56 5.50 25.16
CA PRO A 198 10.20 5.00 25.08
C PRO A 198 9.17 6.13 25.08
N VAL A 199 8.27 6.10 24.10
CA VAL A 199 7.17 7.07 24.05
C VAL A 199 6.13 6.69 25.10
N LYS A 200 5.75 7.63 25.93
CA LYS A 200 4.61 7.49 26.85
C LYS A 200 3.40 8.14 26.19
N PHE A 201 2.52 7.32 25.67
CA PHE A 201 1.23 7.80 25.16
C PHE A 201 0.34 8.18 26.36
N LYS A 202 -0.38 9.29 26.25
CA LYS A 202 -1.43 9.65 27.19
C LYS A 202 -2.73 8.98 26.73
N ASN A 203 -3.50 8.46 27.69
CA ASN A 203 -4.70 7.68 27.40
C ASN A 203 -5.83 8.45 26.71
N ASP A 204 -5.76 9.75 26.68
CA ASP A 204 -6.78 10.69 26.23
C ASP A 204 -6.34 11.60 25.07
N ASP A 205 -5.14 11.40 24.51
CA ASP A 205 -4.68 12.11 23.32
C ASP A 205 -5.42 11.59 22.06
N MET A 206 -6.68 12.02 21.92
CA MET A 206 -7.53 11.69 20.76
C MET A 206 -7.45 12.75 19.65
N GLN A 207 -6.57 13.74 19.82
CA GLN A 207 -6.37 14.83 18.87
C GLN A 207 -4.89 14.99 18.54
N TRP A 208 -4.64 15.29 17.29
CA TRP A 208 -3.30 15.53 16.79
C TRP A 208 -3.33 16.68 15.78
N GLU A 209 -2.30 17.53 15.82
CA GLU A 209 -2.14 18.67 14.91
C GLU A 209 -0.71 18.75 14.39
N LYS A 210 -0.56 18.93 13.08
CA LYS A 210 0.71 19.18 12.43
C LYS A 210 0.52 19.80 11.05
N ASP A 211 1.36 20.77 10.71
CA ASP A 211 1.40 21.39 9.37
C ASP A 211 0.04 21.94 8.90
N GLY A 212 -0.78 22.43 9.86
CA GLY A 212 -2.12 22.96 9.62
C GLY A 212 -3.20 21.89 9.42
N TYR A 213 -2.87 20.62 9.58
CA TYR A 213 -3.85 19.53 9.66
C TYR A 213 -4.17 19.20 11.11
N GLN A 214 -5.45 18.93 11.35
CA GLN A 214 -5.93 18.36 12.60
C GLN A 214 -6.53 16.99 12.34
N ALA A 215 -6.19 16.02 13.18
CA ALA A 215 -6.82 14.70 13.17
C ALA A 215 -7.47 14.46 14.54
N THR A 216 -8.72 14.01 14.53
CA THR A 216 -9.47 13.65 15.74
C THR A 216 -9.94 12.22 15.63
N LEU A 217 -9.60 11.40 16.62
CA LEU A 217 -10.05 10.04 16.77
C LEU A 217 -11.25 9.98 17.72
N SER A 218 -12.30 9.25 17.35
CA SER A 218 -13.45 9.00 18.21
C SER A 218 -13.93 7.55 18.08
N PHE A 219 -14.59 7.06 19.11
CA PHE A 219 -15.17 5.72 19.16
C PHE A 219 -16.67 5.81 19.39
N ASP A 220 -17.42 4.84 18.87
CA ASP A 220 -18.88 4.75 19.03
C ASP A 220 -19.30 4.21 20.41
N LYS A 221 -18.36 3.61 21.16
CA LYS A 221 -18.56 3.00 22.48
C LYS A 221 -17.29 3.13 23.34
N ASP A 222 -17.42 2.82 24.63
CA ASP A 222 -16.28 2.69 25.53
C ASP A 222 -15.31 1.59 25.07
N LEU A 223 -14.01 1.85 25.25
CA LEU A 223 -12.95 0.90 24.94
C LEU A 223 -12.99 -0.28 25.93
N LYS A 224 -13.42 -1.45 25.46
CA LYS A 224 -13.47 -2.69 26.25
C LYS A 224 -12.89 -3.85 25.47
N VAL A 225 -12.05 -4.66 26.12
CA VAL A 225 -11.48 -5.87 25.51
C VAL A 225 -12.59 -6.84 25.09
N GLY A 226 -12.49 -7.40 23.87
CA GLY A 226 -13.46 -8.35 23.33
C GLY A 226 -14.74 -7.72 22.78
N GLN A 227 -14.85 -6.38 22.75
CA GLN A 227 -15.97 -5.68 22.16
C GLN A 227 -15.59 -5.08 20.80
N LEU A 228 -16.46 -5.27 19.80
CA LEU A 228 -16.32 -4.60 18.50
C LEU A 228 -16.59 -3.11 18.68
N LEU A 229 -15.69 -2.28 18.15
CA LEU A 229 -15.76 -0.81 18.19
C LEU A 229 -15.81 -0.25 16.79
N GLY A 230 -16.68 0.75 16.59
CA GLY A 230 -16.58 1.69 15.48
C GLY A 230 -15.57 2.77 15.82
N MET A 231 -14.55 2.94 14.95
CA MET A 231 -13.54 3.98 15.05
C MET A 231 -13.75 4.99 13.92
N LYS A 232 -13.78 6.28 14.27
CA LYS A 232 -13.88 7.37 13.30
C LYS A 232 -12.70 8.31 13.44
N ILE A 233 -12.02 8.57 12.32
CA ILE A 233 -10.95 9.56 12.22
C ILE A 233 -11.48 10.71 11.36
N ASN A 234 -11.52 11.92 11.92
CA ASN A 234 -11.80 13.13 11.18
C ASN A 234 -10.49 13.86 10.91
N ILE A 235 -10.27 14.26 9.68
CA ILE A 235 -9.11 15.07 9.28
C ILE A 235 -9.62 16.36 8.68
N SER A 236 -9.08 17.49 9.16
CA SER A 236 -9.37 18.84 8.62
C SER A 236 -8.07 19.60 8.35
N LYS A 237 -8.13 20.57 7.47
CA LYS A 237 -7.02 21.50 7.18
C LYS A 237 -7.51 22.91 7.25
N GLY A 238 -6.86 23.75 8.08
CA GLY A 238 -7.21 25.18 8.21
C GLY A 238 -8.65 25.44 8.64
N GLY A 239 -9.26 24.55 9.41
CA GLY A 239 -10.64 24.67 9.90
C GLY A 239 -11.73 24.26 8.88
N SER A 240 -11.36 23.80 7.70
CA SER A 240 -12.29 23.21 6.72
C SER A 240 -12.27 21.67 6.86
N GLN A 241 -13.46 21.07 6.93
CA GLN A 241 -13.66 19.60 6.89
C GLN A 241 -13.83 19.15 5.47
#